data_de45354f08d4606a891bbe598f7ccf61
#
_entry.id   de45354f08d4606a891bbe598f7ccf61
#
_cell.length_a   1.000
_cell.length_b   1.000
_cell.length_c   1.000
_cell.angle_alpha   90.00
_cell.angle_beta   90.00
_cell.angle_gamma   90.00
#
_symmetry.space_group_name_H-M   'P 1'
#
loop_
_entity.id
_entity.type
_entity.pdbx_description
1 polymer ?
#
loop_
_entity_poly.entity_id
_entity_poly.type
_entity_poly.pdbx_seq_one_letter_code
_entity_poly.pdbx_strand_id
1 'polypeptide(L)'
;MDLTALLEECPVIAAIKDETGLKECLSIDKPLIFVLYGSVVSIPDIVARLKTAGKTVFVDIDLLDGLAAREAAVDYLHRATDADGVISTRASLVRRAAGLGMGTIYRTFLLDSMALASLERSAQLAGPDCIEILPGLMPKMIAHLACTQPRPVIASGLIADKEDVLTALGAGAAAISSTNPAVWAL
;
A
#
# COMPACT_ATOMS: atom_id res chain seq x y z
N MET A 1 -3.90 12.28 9.03
CA MET A 1 -3.37 12.29 7.64
C MET A 1 -4.54 12.06 6.70
N ASP A 2 -4.68 12.88 5.67
CA ASP A 2 -5.69 12.64 4.61
C ASP A 2 -5.03 11.87 3.47
N LEU A 3 -5.19 10.54 3.48
CA LEU A 3 -4.59 9.67 2.47
C LEU A 3 -5.22 9.92 1.08
N THR A 4 -6.51 10.26 1.01
CA THR A 4 -7.18 10.52 -0.27
C THR A 4 -6.56 11.73 -0.97
N ALA A 5 -6.38 12.84 -0.26
CA ALA A 5 -5.73 14.03 -0.81
C ALA A 5 -4.29 13.73 -1.29
N LEU A 6 -3.55 12.92 -0.53
CA LEU A 6 -2.19 12.52 -0.91
C LEU A 6 -2.15 11.68 -2.20
N LEU A 7 -3.12 10.78 -2.40
CA LEU A 7 -3.24 9.98 -3.61
C LEU A 7 -3.64 10.83 -4.83
N GLU A 8 -4.49 11.84 -4.65
CA GLU A 8 -4.88 12.77 -5.71
C GLU A 8 -3.71 13.64 -6.18
N GLU A 9 -2.88 14.12 -5.24
CA GLU A 9 -1.69 14.92 -5.56
C GLU A 9 -0.58 14.10 -6.21
N CYS A 10 -0.40 12.85 -5.78
CA CYS A 10 0.65 11.97 -6.28
C CYS A 10 0.13 10.55 -6.53
N PRO A 11 -0.48 10.30 -7.71
CA PRO A 11 -1.11 9.00 -7.99
C PRO A 11 -0.13 7.88 -8.34
N VAL A 12 1.18 8.14 -8.30
CA VAL A 12 2.23 7.13 -8.50
C VAL A 12 2.97 6.91 -7.19
N ILE A 13 2.80 5.72 -6.61
CA ILE A 13 3.40 5.33 -5.33
C ILE A 13 4.64 4.49 -5.59
N ALA A 14 5.77 4.89 -5.00
CA ALA A 14 6.99 4.08 -5.03
C ALA A 14 6.90 2.95 -4.00
N ALA A 15 6.97 1.71 -4.46
CA ALA A 15 7.02 0.53 -3.61
C ALA A 15 8.44 -0.05 -3.61
N ILE A 16 9.05 -0.17 -2.44
CA ILE A 16 10.42 -0.64 -2.30
C ILE A 16 10.45 -2.06 -1.73
N LYS A 17 11.30 -2.91 -2.32
CA LYS A 17 11.41 -4.34 -1.98
C LYS A 17 12.81 -4.76 -1.51
N ASP A 18 13.74 -3.81 -1.46
CA ASP A 18 15.13 -4.04 -1.07
C ASP A 18 15.84 -2.72 -0.75
N GLU A 19 17.10 -2.82 -0.31
CA GLU A 19 17.95 -1.66 0.02
C GLU A 19 18.31 -0.81 -1.21
N THR A 20 18.30 -1.38 -2.41
CA THR A 20 18.52 -0.61 -3.65
C THR A 20 17.35 0.34 -3.89
N GLY A 21 16.12 -0.17 -3.83
CA GLY A 21 14.92 0.64 -3.93
C GLY A 21 14.84 1.71 -2.83
N LEU A 22 15.25 1.40 -1.61
CA LEU A 22 15.32 2.39 -0.53
C LEU A 22 16.25 3.55 -0.89
N LYS A 23 17.46 3.28 -1.35
CA LYS A 23 18.41 4.33 -1.75
C LYS A 23 17.89 5.20 -2.88
N GLU A 24 17.27 4.59 -3.88
CA GLU A 24 16.68 5.30 -5.02
C GLU A 24 15.50 6.18 -4.58
N CYS A 25 14.59 5.66 -3.76
CA CYS A 25 13.40 6.41 -3.35
C CYS A 25 13.70 7.60 -2.43
N LEU A 26 14.84 7.63 -1.75
CA LEU A 26 15.24 8.79 -0.94
C LEU A 26 15.47 10.06 -1.79
N SER A 27 15.83 9.91 -3.06
CA SER A 27 16.18 11.01 -3.97
C SER A 27 15.03 11.44 -4.90
N ILE A 28 13.94 10.69 -4.96
CA ILE A 28 12.80 11.02 -5.83
C ILE A 28 11.77 11.89 -5.13
N ASP A 29 11.05 12.68 -5.92
CA ASP A 29 9.93 13.52 -5.43
C ASP A 29 8.62 12.72 -5.41
N LYS A 30 8.59 11.66 -4.61
CA LYS A 30 7.37 10.88 -4.32
C LYS A 30 7.14 10.89 -2.81
N PRO A 31 6.04 11.49 -2.35
CA PRO A 31 5.80 11.66 -0.92
C PRO A 31 5.40 10.36 -0.22
N LEU A 32 4.71 9.44 -0.92
CA LEU A 32 4.20 8.20 -0.35
C LEU A 32 5.04 7.00 -0.80
N ILE A 33 5.55 6.25 0.19
CA ILE A 33 6.38 5.07 -0.03
C ILE A 33 5.73 3.84 0.62
N PHE A 34 5.66 2.75 -0.15
CA PHE A 34 5.28 1.43 0.35
C PHE A 34 6.55 0.61 0.60
N VAL A 35 6.71 0.12 1.82
CA VAL A 35 7.83 -0.74 2.23
C VAL A 35 7.35 -2.18 2.21
N LEU A 36 7.89 -2.97 1.27
CA LEU A 36 7.50 -4.36 1.00
C LEU A 36 8.59 -5.36 1.44
N TYR A 37 9.50 -4.97 2.32
CA TYR A 37 10.61 -5.81 2.79
C TYR A 37 11.09 -5.39 4.17
N GLY A 38 11.95 -6.20 4.73
CA GLY A 38 12.60 -5.96 6.01
C GLY A 38 12.28 -7.03 7.03
N SER A 39 12.73 -6.80 8.23
CA SER A 39 12.52 -7.70 9.35
C SER A 39 12.20 -6.92 10.62
N VAL A 40 11.81 -7.61 11.67
CA VAL A 40 11.64 -7.02 13.00
C VAL A 40 12.89 -6.24 13.45
N VAL A 41 14.08 -6.61 12.97
CA VAL A 41 15.34 -5.94 13.33
C VAL A 41 15.62 -4.72 12.48
N SER A 42 15.33 -4.77 11.16
CA SER A 42 15.70 -3.72 10.21
C SER A 42 14.64 -2.66 9.97
N ILE A 43 13.36 -2.98 10.23
CA ILE A 43 12.26 -2.06 9.89
C ILE A 43 12.34 -0.69 10.61
N PRO A 44 12.80 -0.58 11.87
CA PRO A 44 12.93 0.72 12.50
C PRO A 44 13.92 1.65 11.77
N ASP A 45 15.07 1.12 11.30
CA ASP A 45 16.04 1.92 10.54
C ASP A 45 15.50 2.32 9.16
N ILE A 46 14.87 1.39 8.44
CA ILE A 46 14.25 1.66 7.13
C ILE A 46 13.24 2.81 7.24
N VAL A 47 12.32 2.73 8.20
CA VAL A 47 11.31 3.76 8.42
C VAL A 47 11.95 5.08 8.83
N ALA A 48 12.91 5.08 9.76
CA ALA A 48 13.57 6.30 10.22
C ALA A 48 14.27 7.06 9.08
N ARG A 49 14.95 6.35 8.17
CA ARG A 49 15.58 6.93 6.99
C ARG A 49 14.57 7.60 6.04
N LEU A 50 13.44 6.94 5.78
CA LEU A 50 12.36 7.49 4.97
C LEU A 50 11.71 8.70 5.64
N LYS A 51 11.42 8.63 6.94
CA LYS A 51 10.84 9.74 7.70
C LYS A 51 11.79 10.94 7.75
N THR A 52 13.10 10.72 7.90
CA THR A 52 14.12 11.80 7.81
C THR A 52 14.13 12.49 6.46
N ALA A 53 13.81 11.76 5.38
CA ALA A 53 13.65 12.31 4.04
C ALA A 53 12.26 12.94 3.78
N GLY A 54 11.42 13.08 4.82
CA GLY A 54 10.09 13.70 4.73
C GLY A 54 9.02 12.83 4.07
N LYS A 55 9.25 11.51 3.96
CA LYS A 55 8.30 10.61 3.31
C LYS A 55 7.16 10.18 4.24
N THR A 56 6.00 9.94 3.65
CA THR A 56 4.90 9.20 4.26
C THR A 56 5.13 7.71 4.02
N VAL A 57 5.12 6.89 5.07
CA VAL A 57 5.58 5.51 5.01
C VAL A 57 4.48 4.53 5.41
N PHE A 58 4.09 3.68 4.47
CA PHE A 58 3.22 2.53 4.73
C PHE A 58 4.03 1.24 4.65
N VAL A 59 3.90 0.40 5.66
CA VAL A 59 4.64 -0.85 5.77
C VAL A 59 3.72 -2.03 5.51
N ASP A 60 4.10 -2.90 4.59
CA ASP A 60 3.45 -4.20 4.40
C ASP A 60 3.88 -5.14 5.52
N ILE A 61 2.99 -5.26 6.52
CA ILE A 61 3.30 -6.04 7.72
C ILE A 61 3.30 -7.55 7.45
N ASP A 62 2.65 -8.00 6.38
CA ASP A 62 2.62 -9.42 6.01
C ASP A 62 3.96 -9.90 5.41
N LEU A 63 4.81 -8.96 4.95
CA LEU A 63 6.11 -9.22 4.31
C LEU A 63 7.31 -8.98 5.25
N LEU A 64 7.07 -8.65 6.52
CA LEU A 64 8.15 -8.47 7.48
C LEU A 64 8.60 -9.80 8.10
N ASP A 65 9.86 -10.11 7.94
CA ASP A 65 10.46 -11.28 8.57
C ASP A 65 10.51 -11.16 10.11
N GLY A 66 10.25 -12.26 10.80
CA GLY A 66 10.34 -12.34 12.25
C GLY A 66 9.09 -11.87 12.98
N LEU A 67 8.03 -11.45 12.30
CA LEU A 67 6.74 -11.12 12.89
C LEU A 67 5.70 -12.19 12.59
N ALA A 68 4.98 -12.61 13.64
CA ALA A 68 3.78 -13.43 13.43
C ALA A 68 2.63 -12.57 12.93
N ALA A 69 1.76 -13.13 12.08
CA ALA A 69 0.58 -12.46 11.55
C ALA A 69 -0.53 -12.30 12.62
N ARG A 70 -0.25 -11.52 13.64
CA ARG A 70 -1.13 -11.22 14.79
C ARG A 70 -1.14 -9.73 15.09
N GLU A 71 -2.14 -9.25 15.79
CA GLU A 71 -2.31 -7.84 16.18
C GLU A 71 -1.08 -7.28 16.92
N ALA A 72 -0.38 -8.13 17.69
CA ALA A 72 0.87 -7.74 18.37
C ALA A 72 1.98 -7.27 17.38
N ALA A 73 1.97 -7.73 16.13
CA ALA A 73 2.90 -7.24 15.12
C ALA A 73 2.60 -5.76 14.77
N VAL A 74 1.32 -5.40 14.69
CA VAL A 74 0.89 -4.00 14.46
C VAL A 74 1.27 -3.14 15.67
N ASP A 75 1.04 -3.65 16.90
CA ASP A 75 1.44 -2.95 18.12
C ASP A 75 2.96 -2.71 18.18
N TYR A 76 3.74 -3.69 17.75
CA TYR A 76 5.19 -3.56 17.64
C TYR A 76 5.57 -2.47 16.63
N LEU A 77 5.04 -2.53 15.41
CA LEU A 77 5.36 -1.56 14.36
C LEU A 77 5.03 -0.13 14.81
N HIS A 78 3.85 0.05 15.40
CA HIS A 78 3.39 1.34 15.93
C HIS A 78 4.28 1.90 17.04
N ARG A 79 4.84 1.04 17.92
CA ARG A 79 5.69 1.47 19.02
C ARG A 79 7.16 1.62 18.66
N ALA A 80 7.64 0.81 17.72
CA ALA A 80 9.05 0.72 17.36
C ALA A 80 9.44 1.64 16.20
N THR A 81 8.44 2.23 15.49
CA THR A 81 8.68 3.05 14.30
C THR A 81 7.72 4.24 14.24
N ASP A 82 8.07 5.23 13.41
CA ASP A 82 7.21 6.35 13.03
C ASP A 82 6.49 6.09 11.69
N ALA A 83 6.17 4.82 11.39
CA ALA A 83 5.39 4.47 10.20
C ALA A 83 4.00 5.10 10.26
N ASP A 84 3.58 5.72 9.15
CA ASP A 84 2.28 6.40 9.06
C ASP A 84 1.12 5.43 8.87
N GLY A 85 1.39 4.24 8.30
CA GLY A 85 0.35 3.27 8.04
C GLY A 85 0.83 1.84 7.81
N VAL A 86 -0.16 0.97 7.67
CA VAL A 86 0.00 -0.48 7.49
C VAL A 86 -0.70 -0.93 6.23
N ILE A 87 -0.06 -1.83 5.49
CA ILE A 87 -0.65 -2.61 4.40
C ILE A 87 -0.76 -4.05 4.88
N SER A 88 -1.91 -4.68 4.71
CA SER A 88 -2.09 -6.10 5.03
C SER A 88 -3.20 -6.75 4.22
N THR A 89 -3.06 -8.05 3.97
CA THR A 89 -4.11 -8.91 3.41
C THR A 89 -5.10 -9.40 4.48
N ARG A 90 -4.86 -9.08 5.76
CA ARG A 90 -5.66 -9.54 6.90
C ARG A 90 -6.49 -8.40 7.50
N ALA A 91 -7.81 -8.53 7.39
CA ALA A 91 -8.76 -7.55 7.92
C ALA A 91 -8.56 -7.25 9.43
N SER A 92 -8.14 -8.25 10.22
CA SER A 92 -7.86 -8.05 11.66
C SER A 92 -6.68 -7.11 11.92
N LEU A 93 -5.60 -7.20 11.11
CA LEU A 93 -4.43 -6.35 11.24
C LEU A 93 -4.74 -4.91 10.78
N VAL A 94 -5.48 -4.77 9.67
CA VAL A 94 -5.96 -3.46 9.19
C VAL A 94 -6.81 -2.78 10.28
N ARG A 95 -7.78 -3.49 10.84
CA ARG A 95 -8.63 -2.97 11.92
C ARG A 95 -7.82 -2.61 13.18
N ARG A 96 -6.80 -3.42 13.54
CA ARG A 96 -5.92 -3.10 14.66
C ARG A 96 -5.14 -1.81 14.41
N ALA A 97 -4.58 -1.63 13.21
CA ALA A 97 -3.86 -0.41 12.83
C ALA A 97 -4.76 0.83 12.89
N ALA A 98 -5.98 0.73 12.35
CA ALA A 98 -6.98 1.80 12.45
C ALA A 98 -7.28 2.17 13.91
N GLY A 99 -7.41 1.17 14.80
CA GLY A 99 -7.62 1.38 16.24
C GLY A 99 -6.45 2.07 16.97
N LEU A 100 -5.26 2.08 16.36
CA LEU A 100 -4.08 2.80 16.83
C LEU A 100 -3.92 4.19 16.17
N GLY A 101 -4.83 4.58 15.29
CA GLY A 101 -4.76 5.84 14.55
C GLY A 101 -3.76 5.83 13.38
N MET A 102 -3.30 4.66 12.96
CA MET A 102 -2.45 4.51 11.77
C MET A 102 -3.31 4.52 10.50
N GLY A 103 -2.74 4.99 9.39
CA GLY A 103 -3.33 4.82 8.06
C GLY A 103 -3.41 3.34 7.67
N THR A 104 -4.41 2.96 6.87
CA THR A 104 -4.70 1.56 6.61
C THR A 104 -4.98 1.27 5.14
N ILE A 105 -4.30 0.25 4.61
CA ILE A 105 -4.54 -0.26 3.26
C ILE A 105 -4.83 -1.76 3.35
N TYR A 106 -6.03 -2.14 2.88
CA TYR A 106 -6.39 -3.55 2.76
C TYR A 106 -5.99 -4.06 1.38
N ARG A 107 -5.00 -4.96 1.34
CA ARG A 107 -4.50 -5.58 0.09
C ARG A 107 -5.25 -6.85 -0.22
N THR A 108 -5.56 -7.06 -1.51
CA THR A 108 -6.15 -8.31 -1.99
C THR A 108 -5.63 -8.72 -3.36
N PHE A 109 -5.53 -10.04 -3.57
CA PHE A 109 -5.22 -10.64 -4.86
C PHE A 109 -6.53 -11.08 -5.53
N LEU A 110 -6.91 -10.43 -6.63
CA LEU A 110 -8.14 -10.74 -7.36
C LEU A 110 -7.87 -11.85 -8.38
N LEU A 111 -7.88 -13.09 -7.91
CA LEU A 111 -7.62 -14.27 -8.75
C LEU A 111 -8.88 -14.82 -9.41
N ASP A 112 -10.03 -14.66 -8.74
CA ASP A 112 -11.31 -15.20 -9.17
C ASP A 112 -12.50 -14.45 -8.53
N SER A 113 -13.73 -14.91 -8.82
CA SER A 113 -14.96 -14.36 -8.26
C SER A 113 -15.09 -14.56 -6.74
N MET A 114 -14.45 -15.58 -6.18
CA MET A 114 -14.46 -15.82 -4.73
C MET A 114 -13.57 -14.78 -4.02
N ALA A 115 -12.42 -14.43 -4.62
CA ALA A 115 -11.56 -13.37 -4.11
C ALA A 115 -12.28 -12.02 -4.12
N LEU A 116 -13.04 -11.71 -5.19
CA LEU A 116 -13.85 -10.50 -5.28
C LEU A 116 -14.91 -10.45 -4.17
N ALA A 117 -15.72 -11.51 -4.01
CA ALA A 117 -16.73 -11.57 -2.96
C ALA A 117 -16.13 -11.54 -1.55
N SER A 118 -14.91 -12.06 -1.37
CA SER A 118 -14.17 -11.98 -0.11
C SER A 118 -13.67 -10.55 0.17
N LEU A 119 -13.17 -9.85 -0.87
CA LEU A 119 -12.78 -8.45 -0.76
C LEU A 119 -13.93 -7.60 -0.22
N GLU A 120 -15.12 -7.68 -0.84
CA GLU A 120 -16.28 -6.88 -0.45
C GLU A 120 -16.64 -7.06 1.03
N ARG A 121 -16.70 -8.31 1.50
CA ARG A 121 -16.96 -8.60 2.91
C ARG A 121 -15.85 -8.12 3.84
N SER A 122 -14.60 -8.37 3.46
CA SER A 122 -13.44 -8.07 4.31
C SER A 122 -13.16 -6.57 4.40
N ALA A 123 -13.31 -5.84 3.30
CA ALA A 123 -13.18 -4.39 3.28
C ALA A 123 -14.27 -3.71 4.14
N GLN A 124 -15.50 -4.22 4.09
CA GLN A 124 -16.57 -3.71 4.94
C GLN A 124 -16.28 -3.96 6.44
N LEU A 125 -15.72 -5.13 6.78
CA LEU A 125 -15.38 -5.48 8.17
C LEU A 125 -14.13 -4.75 8.68
N ALA A 126 -13.14 -4.55 7.83
CA ALA A 126 -11.87 -3.91 8.20
C ALA A 126 -12.00 -2.37 8.26
N GLY A 127 -12.83 -1.78 7.41
CA GLY A 127 -13.00 -0.34 7.29
C GLY A 127 -11.69 0.38 6.91
N PRO A 128 -10.92 -0.08 5.89
CA PRO A 128 -9.64 0.52 5.55
C PRO A 128 -9.82 1.92 4.96
N ASP A 129 -8.76 2.72 4.96
CA ASP A 129 -8.74 4.01 4.26
C ASP A 129 -8.68 3.82 2.74
N CYS A 130 -7.93 2.82 2.28
CA CYS A 130 -7.83 2.45 0.86
C CYS A 130 -7.84 0.93 0.67
N ILE A 131 -8.21 0.51 -0.55
CA ILE A 131 -8.13 -0.89 -0.99
C ILE A 131 -7.04 -0.97 -2.04
N GLU A 132 -6.11 -1.90 -1.88
CA GLU A 132 -5.09 -2.20 -2.88
C GLU A 132 -5.38 -3.54 -3.55
N ILE A 133 -5.44 -3.56 -4.87
CA ILE A 133 -5.73 -4.75 -5.67
C ILE A 133 -4.55 -5.17 -6.54
N LEU A 134 -4.32 -6.47 -6.60
CA LEU A 134 -3.33 -7.10 -7.48
C LEU A 134 -3.99 -8.22 -8.30
N PRO A 135 -3.60 -8.39 -9.58
CA PRO A 135 -2.73 -7.52 -10.38
C PRO A 135 -3.40 -6.21 -10.82
N GLY A 136 -2.59 -5.17 -11.07
CA GLY A 136 -3.05 -3.84 -11.48
C GLY A 136 -3.49 -3.72 -12.95
N LEU A 137 -3.25 -4.76 -13.77
CA LEU A 137 -3.55 -4.77 -15.20
C LEU A 137 -4.96 -5.30 -15.51
N MET A 138 -5.95 -4.90 -14.71
CA MET A 138 -7.35 -5.35 -14.85
C MET A 138 -8.31 -4.15 -14.91
N PRO A 139 -8.31 -3.35 -15.99
CA PRO A 139 -9.08 -2.10 -16.04
C PRO A 139 -10.58 -2.29 -15.79
N LYS A 140 -11.17 -3.40 -16.24
CA LYS A 140 -12.59 -3.70 -15.96
C LYS A 140 -12.88 -3.90 -14.48
N MET A 141 -11.96 -4.54 -13.76
CA MET A 141 -12.12 -4.78 -12.32
C MET A 141 -11.85 -3.51 -11.52
N ILE A 142 -10.86 -2.72 -11.95
CA ILE A 142 -10.59 -1.40 -11.37
C ILE A 142 -11.84 -0.52 -11.48
N ALA A 143 -12.43 -0.41 -12.68
CA ALA A 143 -13.64 0.38 -12.91
C ALA A 143 -14.83 -0.12 -12.07
N HIS A 144 -15.02 -1.44 -11.99
CA HIS A 144 -16.06 -2.02 -11.14
C HIS A 144 -15.87 -1.62 -9.66
N LEU A 145 -14.67 -1.81 -9.12
CA LEU A 145 -14.39 -1.50 -7.72
C LEU A 145 -14.42 0.00 -7.43
N ALA A 146 -13.91 0.84 -8.33
CA ALA A 146 -13.98 2.29 -8.19
C ALA A 146 -15.44 2.81 -8.10
N CYS A 147 -16.37 2.12 -8.77
CA CYS A 147 -17.80 2.48 -8.72
C CYS A 147 -18.55 1.86 -7.52
N THR A 148 -18.11 0.70 -7.02
CA THR A 148 -18.87 -0.07 -6.01
C THR A 148 -18.31 0.05 -4.60
N GLN A 149 -17.01 0.36 -4.46
CA GLN A 149 -16.38 0.51 -3.15
C GLN A 149 -16.43 1.96 -2.68
N PRO A 150 -16.71 2.20 -1.39
CA PRO A 150 -16.73 3.55 -0.82
C PRO A 150 -15.31 4.10 -0.55
N ARG A 151 -14.27 3.30 -0.78
CA ARG A 151 -12.87 3.62 -0.51
C ARG A 151 -12.06 3.71 -1.80
N PRO A 152 -11.06 4.61 -1.86
CA PRO A 152 -10.16 4.69 -3.00
C PRO A 152 -9.51 3.34 -3.32
N VAL A 153 -9.35 3.05 -4.61
CA VAL A 153 -8.72 1.82 -5.10
C VAL A 153 -7.33 2.14 -5.61
N ILE A 154 -6.33 1.42 -5.11
CA ILE A 154 -4.94 1.47 -5.58
C ILE A 154 -4.71 0.23 -6.45
N ALA A 155 -4.23 0.41 -7.68
CA ALA A 155 -3.88 -0.69 -8.57
C ALA A 155 -2.39 -1.01 -8.45
N SER A 156 -2.05 -2.29 -8.21
CA SER A 156 -0.68 -2.72 -7.93
C SER A 156 -0.31 -4.02 -8.62
N GLY A 157 0.98 -4.21 -8.80
CA GLY A 157 1.53 -5.43 -9.42
C GLY A 157 1.39 -5.45 -10.94
N LEU A 158 2.47 -5.88 -11.57
CA LEU A 158 2.66 -5.97 -13.02
C LEU A 158 2.68 -4.63 -13.78
N ILE A 159 2.51 -3.50 -13.13
CA ILE A 159 2.58 -2.16 -13.74
C ILE A 159 4.03 -1.84 -14.05
N ALA A 160 4.37 -1.78 -15.34
CA ALA A 160 5.74 -1.73 -15.81
C ALA A 160 6.10 -0.45 -16.58
N ASP A 161 5.11 0.24 -17.15
CA ASP A 161 5.33 1.40 -18.01
C ASP A 161 4.22 2.46 -17.89
N LYS A 162 4.33 3.51 -18.70
CA LYS A 162 3.39 4.63 -18.71
C LYS A 162 1.99 4.23 -19.22
N GLU A 163 1.89 3.30 -20.15
CA GLU A 163 0.61 2.85 -20.69
C GLU A 163 -0.19 2.11 -19.61
N ASP A 164 0.47 1.26 -18.84
CA ASP A 164 -0.12 0.58 -17.70
C ASP A 164 -0.65 1.57 -16.66
N VAL A 165 0.16 2.58 -16.31
CA VAL A 165 -0.23 3.64 -15.36
C VAL A 165 -1.47 4.38 -15.86
N LEU A 166 -1.45 4.87 -17.10
CA LEU A 166 -2.58 5.62 -17.68
C LEU A 166 -3.84 4.75 -17.79
N THR A 167 -3.69 3.48 -18.12
CA THR A 167 -4.80 2.52 -18.21
C THR A 167 -5.45 2.30 -16.84
N ALA A 168 -4.65 2.10 -15.78
CA ALA A 168 -5.16 1.89 -14.43
C ALA A 168 -5.86 3.15 -13.88
N LEU A 169 -5.22 4.32 -14.01
CA LEU A 169 -5.80 5.60 -13.58
C LEU A 169 -7.05 5.96 -14.40
N GLY A 170 -7.01 5.77 -15.71
CA GLY A 170 -8.17 5.99 -16.60
C GLY A 170 -9.34 5.06 -16.32
N ALA A 171 -9.09 3.90 -15.73
CA ALA A 171 -10.13 2.99 -15.25
C ALA A 171 -10.72 3.37 -13.88
N GLY A 172 -10.21 4.41 -13.23
CA GLY A 172 -10.73 4.93 -11.97
C GLY A 172 -9.93 4.51 -10.73
N ALA A 173 -8.71 3.95 -10.90
CA ALA A 173 -7.80 3.81 -9.75
C ALA A 173 -7.44 5.21 -9.23
N ALA A 174 -7.47 5.40 -7.92
CA ALA A 174 -7.03 6.63 -7.28
C ALA A 174 -5.50 6.80 -7.35
N ALA A 175 -4.78 5.68 -7.36
CA ALA A 175 -3.33 5.63 -7.52
C ALA A 175 -2.88 4.27 -8.04
N ILE A 176 -1.62 4.21 -8.45
CA ILE A 176 -0.93 2.94 -8.73
C ILE A 176 0.26 2.78 -7.78
N SER A 177 0.66 1.55 -7.49
CA SER A 177 1.95 1.28 -6.86
C SER A 177 2.80 0.35 -7.72
N SER A 178 4.09 0.64 -7.82
CA SER A 178 5.04 -0.16 -8.59
C SER A 178 6.39 -0.26 -7.90
N THR A 179 7.05 -1.41 -8.06
CA THR A 179 8.44 -1.61 -7.63
C THR A 179 9.44 -1.26 -8.73
N ASN A 180 8.98 -0.77 -9.87
CA ASN A 180 9.83 -0.38 -11.00
C ASN A 180 10.22 1.11 -10.89
N PRO A 181 11.51 1.44 -10.71
CA PRO A 181 11.96 2.85 -10.63
C PRO A 181 11.62 3.69 -11.88
N ALA A 182 11.54 3.07 -13.06
CA ALA A 182 11.14 3.77 -14.27
C ALA A 182 9.68 4.29 -14.21
N VAL A 183 8.81 3.61 -13.46
CA VAL A 183 7.43 4.06 -13.19
C VAL A 183 7.40 5.20 -12.17
N TRP A 184 8.32 5.21 -11.21
CA TRP A 184 8.39 6.29 -10.22
C TRP A 184 8.75 7.64 -10.84
N ALA A 185 9.43 7.65 -11.98
CA ALA A 185 9.83 8.86 -12.69
C ALA A 185 8.71 9.51 -13.53
N LEU A 186 7.51 8.91 -13.55
CA LEU A 186 6.36 9.37 -14.34
C LEU A 186 5.57 10.48 -13.65
#